data_a816e20c4e34699d0ec395fc9e516a26
#
_entry.id   a816e20c4e34699d0ec395fc9e516a26
#
_cell.length_a   1.000
_cell.length_b   1.000
_cell.length_c   1.000
_cell.angle_alpha   90.00
_cell.angle_beta   90.00
_cell.angle_gamma   90.00
#
_symmetry.space_group_name_H-M   'P 1'
#
loop_
_entity.id
_entity.type
_entity.pdbx_description
1 polymer ?
#
loop_
_entity_poly.entity_id
_entity_poly.type
_entity_poly.pdbx_seq_one_letter_code
_entity_poly.pdbx_strand_id
1 'polypeptide(L)'
;MQEELGLDVLVHGEPERSDMVEFFAERLQGFFITQKGFVLSYGSRVWRPPILFAPPRRQEPLVLRETLYAQSLTAKPVKAILTGPITLAAWSYLPEGVSFPEAVMALAEALRQEVRDLAARGIRFVQVDEPALLEKMPLRREEQPSYLKLAQEAFHRVVGDLEPKVQVHQHLCYSDYAALRPFLEAMDPDVVSVEGARQDPAFLQSLKDLPLEIGPGARNCSIKPQHILTYPLTMNRI
;
A
#
# COMPACT_ATOMS: atom_id res chain seq x y z
N MET A 1 0.68 -3.40 -23.99
CA MET A 1 1.39 -2.17 -23.55
C MET A 1 2.43 -2.44 -22.46
N GLN A 2 2.11 -2.95 -21.24
CA GLN A 2 3.15 -3.20 -20.20
C GLN A 2 4.17 -4.25 -20.65
N GLU A 3 3.74 -5.33 -21.31
CA GLU A 3 4.61 -6.35 -21.88
C GLU A 3 5.50 -5.81 -23.02
N GLU A 4 4.94 -4.97 -23.89
CA GLU A 4 5.67 -4.30 -24.98
C GLU A 4 6.75 -3.34 -24.44
N LEU A 5 6.52 -2.77 -23.25
CA LEU A 5 7.51 -1.98 -22.54
C LEU A 5 8.57 -2.81 -21.82
N GLY A 6 8.46 -4.14 -21.88
CA GLY A 6 9.43 -5.06 -21.29
C GLY A 6 9.34 -5.22 -19.78
N LEU A 7 8.22 -4.81 -19.12
CA LEU A 7 8.07 -4.98 -17.69
C LEU A 7 8.03 -6.48 -17.33
N ASP A 8 8.68 -6.84 -16.24
CA ASP A 8 8.75 -8.23 -15.76
C ASP A 8 7.59 -8.58 -14.82
N VAL A 9 7.11 -7.63 -14.02
CA VAL A 9 5.95 -7.75 -13.15
C VAL A 9 4.91 -6.72 -13.58
N LEU A 10 3.68 -7.17 -13.81
CA LEU A 10 2.61 -6.34 -14.34
C LEU A 10 1.61 -5.97 -13.24
N VAL A 11 0.82 -4.94 -13.49
CA VAL A 11 -0.30 -4.52 -12.62
C VAL A 11 -1.55 -4.31 -13.47
N HIS A 12 -2.74 -4.52 -12.90
CA HIS A 12 -3.98 -4.34 -13.67
C HIS A 12 -4.41 -2.86 -13.82
N GLY A 13 -3.80 -1.95 -13.05
CA GLY A 13 -4.00 -0.50 -13.20
C GLY A 13 -5.19 0.08 -12.43
N GLU A 14 -5.94 -0.74 -11.72
CA GLU A 14 -7.00 -0.35 -10.77
C GLU A 14 -8.14 0.51 -11.35
N PRO A 15 -8.65 0.23 -12.58
CA PRO A 15 -9.68 1.04 -13.20
C PRO A 15 -11.03 1.01 -12.47
N GLU A 16 -11.25 -0.01 -11.63
CA GLU A 16 -12.45 -0.20 -10.82
C GLU A 16 -12.46 0.61 -9.51
N ARG A 17 -11.33 1.22 -9.13
CA ARG A 17 -11.20 1.94 -7.87
C ARG A 17 -11.41 3.44 -8.06
N SER A 18 -12.51 3.97 -7.52
CA SER A 18 -12.72 5.42 -7.43
C SER A 18 -11.77 6.07 -6.43
N ASP A 19 -11.58 5.40 -5.29
CA ASP A 19 -10.63 5.74 -4.23
C ASP A 19 -10.11 4.48 -3.57
N MET A 20 -8.85 4.50 -3.10
CA MET A 20 -8.20 3.34 -2.53
C MET A 20 -8.77 2.90 -1.18
N VAL A 21 -9.42 3.79 -0.41
CA VAL A 21 -10.05 3.45 0.87
C VAL A 21 -11.53 3.14 0.68
N GLU A 22 -12.24 3.95 -0.10
CA GLU A 22 -13.65 3.72 -0.44
C GLU A 22 -13.86 2.33 -1.06
N PHE A 23 -13.02 1.94 -2.02
CA PHE A 23 -13.08 0.64 -2.69
C PHE A 23 -13.01 -0.54 -1.71
N PHE A 24 -12.08 -0.52 -0.76
CA PHE A 24 -11.94 -1.59 0.23
C PHE A 24 -13.07 -1.58 1.24
N ALA A 25 -13.49 -0.40 1.68
CA ALA A 25 -14.59 -0.27 2.65
C ALA A 25 -15.93 -0.76 2.07
N GLU A 26 -16.18 -0.59 0.77
CA GLU A 26 -17.37 -1.14 0.10
C GLU A 26 -17.42 -2.68 0.11
N ARG A 27 -16.28 -3.34 0.23
CA ARG A 27 -16.12 -4.81 0.20
C ARG A 27 -15.92 -5.43 1.57
N LEU A 28 -15.70 -4.60 2.59
CA LEU A 28 -15.55 -5.03 3.98
C LEU A 28 -16.88 -4.84 4.72
N GLN A 29 -17.28 -5.82 5.49
CA GLN A 29 -18.34 -5.62 6.48
C GLN A 29 -17.87 -4.65 7.56
N GLY A 30 -18.84 -3.97 8.19
CA GLY A 30 -18.59 -3.03 9.27
C GLY A 30 -18.41 -1.61 8.81
N PHE A 31 -18.44 -1.34 7.49
CA PHE A 31 -18.36 -0.02 6.94
C PHE A 31 -19.68 0.45 6.32
N PHE A 32 -19.91 1.74 6.40
CA PHE A 32 -20.96 2.46 5.72
C PHE A 32 -20.35 3.61 4.91
N ILE A 33 -20.83 3.80 3.67
CA ILE A 33 -20.41 4.89 2.79
C ILE A 33 -21.62 5.74 2.46
N THR A 34 -21.52 7.04 2.67
CA THR A 34 -22.62 7.98 2.38
C THR A 34 -22.84 8.11 0.86
N GLN A 35 -24.06 8.35 0.44
CA GLN A 35 -24.34 8.57 -0.99
C GLN A 35 -23.79 9.91 -1.51
N LYS A 36 -23.79 10.96 -0.68
CA LYS A 36 -23.49 12.34 -1.09
C LYS A 36 -22.40 13.03 -0.24
N GLY A 37 -21.79 12.32 0.70
CA GLY A 37 -20.78 12.88 1.61
C GLY A 37 -19.39 12.98 0.95
N PHE A 38 -19.32 13.60 -0.22
CA PHE A 38 -18.04 13.80 -0.91
C PHE A 38 -17.20 14.88 -0.21
N VAL A 39 -15.93 14.60 -0.07
CA VAL A 39 -14.91 15.54 0.38
C VAL A 39 -13.80 15.65 -0.67
N LEU A 40 -13.09 16.78 -0.66
CA LEU A 40 -11.93 16.98 -1.51
C LEU A 40 -10.77 16.15 -0.97
N SER A 41 -10.06 15.50 -1.89
CA SER A 41 -8.79 14.87 -1.67
C SER A 41 -7.67 15.72 -2.30
N TYR A 42 -6.75 15.10 -3.00
CA TYR A 42 -5.65 15.79 -3.67
C TYR A 42 -6.11 16.41 -5.02
N GLY A 43 -5.84 17.69 -5.22
CA GLY A 43 -6.23 18.42 -6.44
C GLY A 43 -7.75 18.54 -6.57
N SER A 44 -8.31 18.11 -7.70
CA SER A 44 -9.75 18.12 -7.97
C SER A 44 -10.44 16.79 -7.67
N ARG A 45 -9.74 15.82 -7.13
CA ARG A 45 -10.27 14.51 -6.78
C ARG A 45 -11.20 14.62 -5.58
N VAL A 46 -12.34 13.97 -5.65
CA VAL A 46 -13.30 13.82 -4.54
C VAL A 46 -13.49 12.34 -4.23
N TRP A 47 -13.80 12.05 -2.97
CA TRP A 47 -14.09 10.72 -2.48
C TRP A 47 -15.05 10.75 -1.30
N ARG A 48 -15.55 9.61 -0.87
CA ARG A 48 -16.47 9.49 0.26
C ARG A 48 -15.78 8.74 1.39
N PRO A 49 -15.32 9.44 2.44
CA PRO A 49 -14.71 8.77 3.59
C PRO A 49 -15.67 7.75 4.20
N PRO A 50 -15.23 6.49 4.37
CA PRO A 50 -16.05 5.46 5.00
C PRO A 50 -16.29 5.75 6.47
N ILE A 51 -17.40 5.24 6.99
CA ILE A 51 -17.74 5.28 8.40
C ILE A 51 -17.70 3.84 8.91
N LEU A 52 -16.81 3.56 9.84
CA LEU A 52 -16.77 2.28 10.53
C LEU A 52 -17.89 2.28 11.58
N PHE A 53 -18.78 1.30 11.58
CA PHE A 53 -19.87 1.17 12.55
C PHE A 53 -19.84 -0.15 13.32
N ALA A 54 -19.04 -1.10 12.88
CA ALA A 54 -18.82 -2.39 13.53
C ALA A 54 -17.41 -2.90 13.22
N PRO A 55 -16.86 -3.87 13.97
CA PRO A 55 -15.56 -4.45 13.67
C PRO A 55 -15.46 -4.91 12.20
N PRO A 56 -14.46 -4.44 11.43
CA PRO A 56 -14.35 -4.76 10.03
C PRO A 56 -14.06 -6.26 9.84
N ARG A 57 -14.73 -6.86 8.85
CA ARG A 57 -14.56 -8.30 8.51
C ARG A 57 -14.59 -8.48 7.01
N ARG A 58 -13.74 -9.35 6.52
CA ARG A 58 -13.78 -9.82 5.14
C ARG A 58 -14.78 -10.97 5.01
N GLN A 59 -15.77 -10.83 4.13
CA GLN A 59 -16.69 -11.91 3.78
C GLN A 59 -16.42 -12.47 2.39
N GLU A 60 -16.05 -11.59 1.48
CA GLU A 60 -15.76 -11.91 0.09
C GLU A 60 -14.36 -11.42 -0.31
N PRO A 61 -13.78 -11.96 -1.39
CA PRO A 61 -12.52 -11.46 -1.92
C PRO A 61 -12.57 -9.96 -2.22
N LEU A 62 -11.50 -9.25 -1.86
CA LEU A 62 -11.39 -7.80 -2.03
C LEU A 62 -10.84 -7.43 -3.42
N VAL A 63 -9.69 -8.00 -3.79
CA VAL A 63 -8.97 -7.75 -5.05
C VAL A 63 -8.65 -9.02 -5.83
N LEU A 64 -8.96 -10.18 -5.28
CA LEU A 64 -8.59 -11.48 -5.85
C LEU A 64 -9.17 -11.68 -7.26
N ARG A 65 -10.43 -11.29 -7.49
CA ARG A 65 -11.10 -11.46 -8.79
C ARG A 65 -10.39 -10.67 -9.88
N GLU A 66 -10.16 -9.40 -9.64
CA GLU A 66 -9.51 -8.47 -10.57
C GLU A 66 -8.06 -8.89 -10.82
N THR A 67 -7.35 -9.30 -9.77
CA THR A 67 -5.96 -9.78 -9.90
C THR A 67 -5.88 -11.07 -10.71
N LEU A 68 -6.74 -12.05 -10.46
CA LEU A 68 -6.78 -13.31 -11.21
C LEU A 68 -7.23 -13.10 -12.66
N TYR A 69 -8.15 -12.19 -12.89
CA TYR A 69 -8.54 -11.82 -14.25
C TYR A 69 -7.35 -11.22 -15.01
N ALA A 70 -6.64 -10.27 -14.39
CA ALA A 70 -5.43 -9.71 -15.00
C ALA A 70 -4.36 -10.78 -15.25
N GLN A 71 -4.15 -11.70 -14.29
CA GLN A 71 -3.20 -12.81 -14.44
C GLN A 71 -3.59 -13.76 -15.58
N SER A 72 -4.88 -13.92 -15.86
CA SER A 72 -5.35 -14.77 -16.99
C SER A 72 -5.02 -14.20 -18.37
N LEU A 73 -4.69 -12.92 -18.45
CA LEU A 73 -4.41 -12.23 -19.71
C LEU A 73 -2.91 -12.23 -20.07
N THR A 74 -2.04 -12.73 -19.20
CA THR A 74 -0.59 -12.69 -19.39
C THR A 74 0.11 -13.90 -18.78
N ALA A 75 1.23 -14.30 -19.38
CA ALA A 75 2.16 -15.29 -18.81
C ALA A 75 3.11 -14.68 -17.77
N LYS A 76 3.27 -13.34 -17.75
CA LYS A 76 4.09 -12.65 -16.75
C LYS A 76 3.36 -12.55 -15.42
N PRO A 77 4.08 -12.48 -14.29
CA PRO A 77 3.44 -12.33 -12.99
C PRO A 77 2.71 -10.99 -12.87
N VAL A 78 1.55 -11.03 -12.24
CA VAL A 78 0.77 -9.84 -11.88
C VAL A 78 0.88 -9.60 -10.39
N LYS A 79 1.18 -8.35 -10.02
CA LYS A 79 1.25 -7.90 -8.63
C LYS A 79 -0.13 -7.46 -8.16
N ALA A 80 -0.59 -8.02 -7.03
CA ALA A 80 -1.76 -7.56 -6.31
C ALA A 80 -1.41 -6.34 -5.47
N ILE A 81 -2.29 -5.33 -5.44
CA ILE A 81 -2.09 -4.09 -4.69
C ILE A 81 -3.26 -3.92 -3.72
N LEU A 82 -2.93 -3.77 -2.44
CA LEU A 82 -3.89 -3.56 -1.35
C LEU A 82 -3.60 -2.25 -0.62
N THR A 83 -4.65 -1.57 -0.18
CA THR A 83 -4.50 -0.49 0.79
C THR A 83 -4.25 -1.07 2.17
N GLY A 84 -3.25 -0.56 2.86
CA GLY A 84 -2.85 -1.06 4.16
C GLY A 84 -3.79 -0.65 5.31
N PRO A 85 -3.69 -1.35 6.46
CA PRO A 85 -4.63 -1.18 7.57
C PRO A 85 -4.55 0.19 8.25
N ILE A 86 -3.37 0.81 8.30
CA ILE A 86 -3.21 2.18 8.85
C ILE A 86 -3.98 3.17 8.00
N THR A 87 -3.81 3.12 6.68
CA THR A 87 -4.48 4.04 5.75
C THR A 87 -6.00 3.83 5.75
N LEU A 88 -6.46 2.58 5.74
CA LEU A 88 -7.88 2.27 5.85
C LEU A 88 -8.51 2.85 7.13
N ALA A 89 -7.84 2.70 8.27
CA ALA A 89 -8.32 3.27 9.52
C ALA A 89 -8.20 4.80 9.57
N ALA A 90 -7.08 5.36 9.09
CA ALA A 90 -6.79 6.79 9.17
C ALA A 90 -7.73 7.64 8.32
N TRP A 91 -8.14 7.13 7.16
CA TRP A 91 -9.04 7.83 6.24
C TRP A 91 -10.50 7.42 6.39
N SER A 92 -10.83 6.71 7.46
CA SER A 92 -12.21 6.38 7.84
C SER A 92 -12.63 7.12 9.11
N TYR A 93 -13.92 7.37 9.25
CA TYR A 93 -14.47 7.82 10.53
C TYR A 93 -14.66 6.63 11.46
N LEU A 94 -14.05 6.68 12.64
CA LEU A 94 -14.19 5.65 13.66
C LEU A 94 -15.32 6.03 14.64
N PRO A 95 -16.15 5.06 15.09
CA PRO A 95 -17.22 5.34 16.04
C PRO A 95 -16.62 5.65 17.42
N GLU A 96 -17.42 6.35 18.23
CA GLU A 96 -17.08 6.54 19.65
C GLU A 96 -16.89 5.18 20.35
N GLY A 97 -15.82 5.05 21.12
CA GLY A 97 -15.48 3.82 21.85
C GLY A 97 -14.66 2.81 21.07
N VAL A 98 -14.39 3.00 19.78
CA VAL A 98 -13.42 2.19 19.02
C VAL A 98 -12.10 2.94 18.93
N SER A 99 -11.06 2.34 19.50
CA SER A 99 -9.72 2.92 19.42
C SER A 99 -9.11 2.70 18.03
N PHE A 100 -8.23 3.62 17.62
CA PHE A 100 -7.51 3.50 16.36
C PHE A 100 -6.71 2.17 16.26
N PRO A 101 -5.98 1.72 17.31
CA PRO A 101 -5.29 0.44 17.29
C PRO A 101 -6.21 -0.78 17.08
N GLU A 102 -7.38 -0.79 17.70
CA GLU A 102 -8.35 -1.89 17.52
C GLU A 102 -8.85 -1.96 16.08
N ALA A 103 -9.19 -0.80 15.48
CA ALA A 103 -9.62 -0.73 14.09
C ALA A 103 -8.50 -1.20 13.14
N VAL A 104 -7.26 -0.75 13.35
CA VAL A 104 -6.09 -1.13 12.55
C VAL A 104 -5.86 -2.64 12.60
N MET A 105 -5.87 -3.25 13.79
CA MET A 105 -5.61 -4.69 13.93
C MET A 105 -6.74 -5.56 13.35
N ALA A 106 -7.99 -5.11 13.45
CA ALA A 106 -9.12 -5.80 12.82
C ALA A 106 -9.06 -5.73 11.29
N LEU A 107 -8.67 -4.57 10.73
CA LEU A 107 -8.40 -4.40 9.30
C LEU A 107 -7.23 -5.25 8.83
N ALA A 108 -6.14 -5.30 9.60
CA ALA A 108 -4.99 -6.13 9.29
C ALA A 108 -5.38 -7.62 9.18
N GLU A 109 -6.23 -8.12 10.08
CA GLU A 109 -6.72 -9.50 10.01
C GLU A 109 -7.62 -9.75 8.77
N ALA A 110 -8.45 -8.79 8.38
CA ALA A 110 -9.26 -8.90 7.17
C ALA A 110 -8.39 -8.93 5.90
N LEU A 111 -7.35 -8.09 5.84
CA LEU A 111 -6.39 -8.06 4.74
C LEU A 111 -5.51 -9.32 4.69
N ARG A 112 -5.12 -9.85 5.85
CA ARG A 112 -4.38 -11.12 5.94
C ARG A 112 -5.10 -12.26 5.22
N GLN A 113 -6.42 -12.36 5.39
CA GLN A 113 -7.22 -13.37 4.69
C GLN A 113 -7.15 -13.19 3.17
N GLU A 114 -7.23 -11.96 2.68
CA GLU A 114 -7.09 -11.65 1.25
C GLU A 114 -5.73 -12.05 0.70
N VAL A 115 -4.66 -11.67 1.38
CA VAL A 115 -3.28 -11.94 0.95
C VAL A 115 -3.00 -13.44 0.92
N ARG A 116 -3.51 -14.19 1.89
CA ARG A 116 -3.43 -15.68 1.91
C ARG A 116 -4.17 -16.32 0.72
N ASP A 117 -5.37 -15.83 0.40
CA ASP A 117 -6.12 -16.34 -0.75
C ASP A 117 -5.42 -16.03 -2.07
N LEU A 118 -4.84 -14.83 -2.21
CA LEU A 118 -4.01 -14.46 -3.37
C LEU A 118 -2.82 -15.41 -3.52
N ALA A 119 -2.07 -15.64 -2.46
CA ALA A 119 -0.92 -16.55 -2.45
C ALA A 119 -1.31 -18.00 -2.78
N ALA A 120 -2.42 -18.49 -2.21
CA ALA A 120 -2.96 -19.83 -2.47
C ALA A 120 -3.39 -20.00 -3.94
N ARG A 121 -3.76 -18.92 -4.62
CA ARG A 121 -4.10 -18.91 -6.07
C ARG A 121 -2.90 -18.65 -6.97
N GLY A 122 -1.69 -18.63 -6.43
CA GLY A 122 -0.46 -18.54 -7.20
C GLY A 122 0.06 -17.13 -7.46
N ILE A 123 -0.56 -16.10 -6.89
CA ILE A 123 -0.01 -14.74 -6.94
C ILE A 123 1.28 -14.68 -6.12
N ARG A 124 2.34 -14.16 -6.72
CA ARG A 124 3.71 -14.15 -6.16
C ARG A 124 4.19 -12.77 -5.75
N PHE A 125 3.47 -11.73 -6.09
CA PHE A 125 3.81 -10.34 -5.81
C PHE A 125 2.62 -9.65 -5.14
N VAL A 126 2.82 -9.16 -3.93
CA VAL A 126 1.80 -8.45 -3.15
C VAL A 126 2.37 -7.12 -2.70
N GLN A 127 1.62 -6.06 -2.90
CA GLN A 127 1.99 -4.71 -2.44
C GLN A 127 0.96 -4.20 -1.44
N VAL A 128 1.45 -3.61 -0.35
CA VAL A 128 0.64 -2.96 0.67
C VAL A 128 0.97 -1.47 0.66
N ASP A 129 -0.04 -0.64 0.38
CA ASP A 129 0.10 0.82 0.26
C ASP A 129 -0.33 1.51 1.55
N GLU A 130 0.58 2.28 2.16
CA GLU A 130 0.33 3.01 3.40
C GLU A 130 0.62 4.52 3.27
N PRO A 131 -0.06 5.25 2.38
CA PRO A 131 0.16 6.69 2.21
C PRO A 131 -0.14 7.50 3.46
N ALA A 132 -1.07 7.06 4.31
CA ALA A 132 -1.43 7.78 5.54
C ALA A 132 -0.47 7.52 6.71
N LEU A 133 0.56 6.70 6.54
CA LEU A 133 1.46 6.33 7.64
C LEU A 133 2.09 7.55 8.33
N LEU A 134 2.70 8.45 7.57
CA LEU A 134 3.28 9.68 8.12
C LEU A 134 2.24 10.72 8.48
N GLU A 135 1.19 10.84 7.69
CA GLU A 135 0.10 11.79 7.94
C GLU A 135 -0.54 11.56 9.32
N LYS A 136 -0.71 10.31 9.71
CA LYS A 136 -1.33 9.92 10.98
C LYS A 136 -0.33 9.81 12.14
N MET A 137 0.96 9.97 11.88
CA MET A 137 1.97 9.91 12.94
C MET A 137 1.72 10.98 14.01
N PRO A 138 1.74 10.61 15.31
CA PRO A 138 1.56 11.57 16.38
C PRO A 138 2.58 12.71 16.33
N LEU A 139 2.13 13.95 16.58
CA LEU A 139 3.01 15.11 16.65
C LEU A 139 3.94 15.05 17.85
N ARG A 140 3.52 14.42 18.94
CA ARG A 140 4.34 14.24 20.15
C ARG A 140 5.31 13.10 19.92
N ARG A 141 6.60 13.39 20.10
CA ARG A 141 7.68 12.42 19.86
C ARG A 141 7.60 11.19 20.77
N GLU A 142 7.13 11.36 22.00
CA GLU A 142 6.95 10.27 22.97
C GLU A 142 5.86 9.26 22.55
N GLU A 143 4.92 9.65 21.69
CA GLU A 143 3.84 8.78 21.18
C GLU A 143 4.22 8.04 19.90
N GLN A 144 5.26 8.52 19.18
CA GLN A 144 5.66 7.96 17.89
C GLN A 144 6.13 6.50 17.97
N PRO A 145 6.91 6.06 18.98
CA PRO A 145 7.32 4.67 19.05
C PRO A 145 6.17 3.67 19.17
N SER A 146 5.14 3.99 19.95
CA SER A 146 3.95 3.14 20.09
C SER A 146 3.14 3.07 18.81
N TYR A 147 3.02 4.18 18.07
CA TYR A 147 2.37 4.24 16.78
C TYR A 147 3.12 3.42 15.72
N LEU A 148 4.43 3.59 15.62
CA LEU A 148 5.28 2.84 14.68
C LEU A 148 5.27 1.34 14.98
N LYS A 149 5.26 0.96 16.26
CA LYS A 149 5.10 -0.43 16.68
C LYS A 149 3.74 -1.00 16.23
N LEU A 150 2.65 -0.26 16.41
CA LEU A 150 1.34 -0.66 15.92
C LEU A 150 1.35 -0.88 14.40
N ALA A 151 1.93 0.04 13.64
CA ALA A 151 2.01 -0.06 12.19
C ALA A 151 2.84 -1.28 11.74
N GLN A 152 3.96 -1.55 12.41
CA GLN A 152 4.77 -2.75 12.20
C GLN A 152 4.00 -4.03 12.50
N GLU A 153 3.34 -4.11 13.65
CA GLU A 153 2.53 -5.26 14.04
C GLU A 153 1.38 -5.51 13.05
N ALA A 154 0.75 -4.44 12.59
CA ALA A 154 -0.32 -4.52 11.59
C ALA A 154 0.19 -5.02 10.23
N PHE A 155 1.33 -4.52 9.76
CA PHE A 155 1.95 -4.99 8.54
C PHE A 155 2.33 -6.47 8.64
N HIS A 156 3.03 -6.88 9.69
CA HIS A 156 3.38 -8.28 9.92
C HIS A 156 2.13 -9.17 10.07
N ARG A 157 1.04 -8.64 10.62
CA ARG A 157 -0.24 -9.36 10.66
C ARG A 157 -0.77 -9.63 9.26
N VAL A 158 -0.64 -8.69 8.33
CA VAL A 158 -1.12 -8.85 6.95
C VAL A 158 -0.28 -9.89 6.20
N VAL A 159 1.05 -9.84 6.30
CA VAL A 159 1.96 -10.57 5.40
C VAL A 159 2.75 -11.69 6.05
N GLY A 160 2.78 -11.78 7.37
CA GLY A 160 3.71 -12.64 8.11
C GLY A 160 3.53 -14.15 7.93
N ASP A 161 2.40 -14.61 7.38
CA ASP A 161 2.15 -16.03 7.10
C ASP A 161 2.46 -16.42 5.65
N LEU A 162 2.98 -15.51 4.85
CA LEU A 162 3.27 -15.80 3.45
C LEU A 162 4.48 -16.71 3.32
N GLU A 163 4.42 -17.59 2.32
CA GLU A 163 5.58 -18.42 1.97
C GLU A 163 6.71 -17.54 1.39
N PRO A 164 7.99 -17.90 1.60
CA PRO A 164 9.14 -17.11 1.12
C PRO A 164 9.18 -16.85 -0.39
N LYS A 165 8.39 -17.59 -1.16
CA LYS A 165 8.25 -17.40 -2.61
C LYS A 165 7.33 -16.24 -3.02
N VAL A 166 6.62 -15.64 -2.07
CA VAL A 166 5.76 -14.45 -2.30
C VAL A 166 6.55 -13.22 -1.93
N GLN A 167 6.86 -12.39 -2.89
CA GLN A 167 7.57 -11.13 -2.67
C GLN A 167 6.59 -10.06 -2.18
N VAL A 168 6.94 -9.43 -1.07
CA VAL A 168 6.13 -8.40 -0.41
C VAL A 168 6.71 -7.01 -0.67
N HIS A 169 5.91 -6.15 -1.26
CA HIS A 169 6.23 -4.77 -1.52
C HIS A 169 5.50 -3.85 -0.53
N GLN A 170 6.21 -2.86 0.00
CA GLN A 170 5.64 -1.73 0.74
C GLN A 170 5.70 -0.49 -0.13
N HIS A 171 4.61 0.25 -0.22
CA HIS A 171 4.59 1.56 -0.88
C HIS A 171 4.11 2.66 0.06
N LEU A 172 4.86 3.74 0.11
CA LEU A 172 4.59 4.91 0.95
C LEU A 172 4.63 6.16 0.06
N CYS A 173 3.45 6.66 -0.36
CA CYS A 173 3.38 7.90 -1.12
C CYS A 173 3.70 9.10 -0.24
N TYR A 174 4.30 10.14 -0.82
CA TYR A 174 4.51 11.44 -0.18
C TYR A 174 5.23 11.39 1.17
N SER A 175 6.08 10.39 1.39
CA SER A 175 6.72 10.15 2.67
C SER A 175 8.14 10.70 2.74
N ASP A 176 8.55 11.18 3.92
CA ASP A 176 9.94 11.41 4.25
C ASP A 176 10.58 10.07 4.66
N TYR A 177 11.20 9.42 3.69
CA TYR A 177 11.81 8.10 3.90
C TYR A 177 13.02 8.13 4.83
N ALA A 178 13.73 9.27 4.93
CA ALA A 178 14.85 9.41 5.87
C ALA A 178 14.36 9.33 7.32
N ALA A 179 13.23 9.98 7.61
CA ALA A 179 12.60 9.90 8.93
C ALA A 179 12.00 8.50 9.22
N LEU A 180 11.59 7.77 8.17
CA LEU A 180 10.98 6.44 8.29
C LEU A 180 12.00 5.29 8.25
N ARG A 181 13.28 5.56 8.00
CA ARG A 181 14.29 4.50 7.83
C ARG A 181 14.27 3.43 8.93
N PRO A 182 14.32 3.75 10.25
CA PRO A 182 14.29 2.73 11.30
C PRO A 182 13.01 1.90 11.30
N PHE A 183 11.91 2.50 10.86
CA PHE A 183 10.62 1.84 10.77
C PHE A 183 10.57 0.89 9.57
N LEU A 184 11.09 1.29 8.41
CA LEU A 184 11.16 0.45 7.22
C LEU A 184 12.03 -0.78 7.45
N GLU A 185 13.18 -0.61 8.11
CA GLU A 185 14.04 -1.72 8.52
C GLU A 185 13.31 -2.70 9.47
N ALA A 186 12.49 -2.18 10.39
CA ALA A 186 11.73 -3.01 11.33
C ALA A 186 10.51 -3.69 10.69
N MET A 187 9.96 -3.15 9.62
CA MET A 187 8.87 -3.79 8.86
C MET A 187 9.35 -4.93 7.98
N ASP A 188 10.61 -4.89 7.55
CA ASP A 188 11.27 -5.92 6.75
C ASP A 188 10.47 -6.39 5.52
N PRO A 189 9.98 -5.49 4.66
CA PRO A 189 9.42 -5.88 3.37
C PRO A 189 10.55 -6.31 2.43
N ASP A 190 10.27 -7.15 1.43
CA ASP A 190 11.27 -7.51 0.42
C ASP A 190 11.65 -6.29 -0.44
N VAL A 191 10.67 -5.43 -0.76
CA VAL A 191 10.87 -4.25 -1.60
C VAL A 191 10.14 -3.04 -1.03
N VAL A 192 10.82 -1.90 -0.95
CA VAL A 192 10.19 -0.60 -0.68
C VAL A 192 10.08 0.18 -1.98
N SER A 193 8.85 0.44 -2.42
CA SER A 193 8.57 1.31 -3.57
C SER A 193 8.51 2.76 -3.13
N VAL A 194 9.41 3.58 -3.68
CA VAL A 194 9.57 4.99 -3.30
C VAL A 194 9.26 5.92 -4.47
N GLU A 195 8.65 7.08 -4.18
CA GLU A 195 8.44 8.13 -5.16
C GLU A 195 9.76 8.89 -5.38
N GLY A 196 10.53 8.51 -6.41
CA GLY A 196 11.83 9.11 -6.70
C GLY A 196 11.78 10.38 -7.55
N ALA A 197 10.71 10.58 -8.34
CA ALA A 197 10.65 11.62 -9.36
C ALA A 197 10.57 13.07 -8.82
N ARG A 198 10.20 13.25 -7.56
CA ARG A 198 10.14 14.56 -6.87
C ARG A 198 11.23 14.74 -5.83
N GLN A 199 12.02 13.72 -5.60
CA GLN A 199 13.04 13.73 -4.56
C GLN A 199 14.36 14.26 -5.08
N ASP A 200 15.14 14.89 -4.19
CA ASP A 200 16.52 15.23 -4.45
C ASP A 200 17.33 13.95 -4.76
N PRO A 201 18.29 13.97 -5.73
CA PRO A 201 19.20 12.85 -5.95
C PRO A 201 19.94 12.37 -4.71
N ALA A 202 20.23 13.28 -3.75
CA ALA A 202 20.79 12.93 -2.44
C ALA A 202 19.88 12.01 -1.63
N PHE A 203 18.57 12.07 -1.84
CA PHE A 203 17.59 11.18 -1.20
C PHE A 203 17.82 9.72 -1.61
N LEU A 204 17.99 9.43 -2.92
CA LEU A 204 18.27 8.07 -3.39
C LEU A 204 19.60 7.53 -2.85
N GLN A 205 20.59 8.43 -2.62
CA GLN A 205 21.84 8.07 -1.95
C GLN A 205 21.60 7.63 -0.50
N SER A 206 20.71 8.30 0.24
CA SER A 206 20.42 7.97 1.64
C SER A 206 19.75 6.61 1.82
N LEU A 207 19.16 6.05 0.75
CA LEU A 207 18.52 4.73 0.76
C LEU A 207 19.48 3.58 0.41
N LYS A 208 20.70 3.86 -0.09
CA LYS A 208 21.63 2.81 -0.55
C LYS A 208 22.06 1.82 0.53
N ASP A 209 22.09 2.28 1.79
CA ASP A 209 22.54 1.44 2.93
C ASP A 209 21.36 0.76 3.64
N LEU A 210 20.14 0.82 3.07
CA LEU A 210 19.02 0.04 3.59
C LEU A 210 19.23 -1.43 3.23
N PRO A 211 18.99 -2.36 4.18
CA PRO A 211 19.06 -3.80 3.91
C PRO A 211 17.83 -4.32 3.13
N LEU A 212 17.18 -3.45 2.35
CA LEU A 212 15.93 -3.68 1.63
C LEU A 212 16.13 -3.38 0.15
N GLU A 213 15.42 -4.08 -0.71
CA GLU A 213 15.37 -3.71 -2.11
C GLU A 213 14.55 -2.44 -2.32
N ILE A 214 15.05 -1.53 -3.15
CA ILE A 214 14.40 -0.24 -3.43
C ILE A 214 13.87 -0.24 -4.87
N GLY A 215 12.56 -0.04 -5.00
CA GLY A 215 11.89 0.21 -6.28
C GLY A 215 11.67 1.70 -6.51
N PRO A 216 12.62 2.43 -7.13
CA PRO A 216 12.46 3.87 -7.34
C PRO A 216 11.43 4.15 -8.42
N GLY A 217 10.41 4.95 -8.11
CA GLY A 217 9.46 5.51 -9.07
C GLY A 217 10.12 6.61 -9.89
N ALA A 218 10.47 6.30 -11.13
CA ALA A 218 11.20 7.21 -12.01
C ALA A 218 10.33 8.29 -12.67
N ARG A 219 8.99 8.18 -12.62
CA ARG A 219 8.06 9.08 -13.30
C ARG A 219 7.15 9.80 -12.32
N ASN A 220 7.13 11.11 -12.39
CA ASN A 220 6.09 11.92 -11.74
C ASN A 220 4.86 11.99 -12.67
N CYS A 221 3.75 11.42 -12.25
CA CYS A 221 2.47 11.46 -12.99
C CYS A 221 1.90 12.88 -13.15
N SER A 222 2.39 13.86 -12.40
CA SER A 222 1.99 15.26 -12.47
C SER A 222 2.81 16.10 -13.45
N ILE A 223 3.87 15.55 -14.08
CA ILE A 223 4.71 16.26 -15.04
C ILE A 223 4.49 15.71 -16.45
N LYS A 224 4.30 16.61 -17.42
CA LYS A 224 4.22 16.25 -18.85
C LYS A 224 5.47 15.46 -19.31
N PRO A 225 5.37 14.60 -20.35
CA PRO A 225 6.40 13.59 -20.70
C PRO A 225 7.80 14.09 -21.08
N GLN A 226 8.08 15.39 -21.02
CA GLN A 226 9.30 15.99 -21.54
C GLN A 226 10.56 15.83 -20.66
N HIS A 227 10.44 15.30 -19.44
CA HIS A 227 11.58 15.08 -18.55
C HIS A 227 11.61 13.63 -18.01
N ILE A 228 11.91 12.70 -18.90
CA ILE A 228 12.25 11.33 -18.49
C ILE A 228 13.73 11.33 -18.12
N LEU A 229 14.03 11.33 -16.83
CA LEU A 229 15.37 10.96 -16.36
C LEU A 229 15.52 9.44 -16.52
N THR A 230 16.23 9.03 -17.56
CA THR A 230 16.70 7.66 -17.71
C THR A 230 17.88 7.46 -16.76
N TYR A 231 17.61 6.92 -15.57
CA TYR A 231 18.66 6.33 -14.76
C TYR A 231 18.93 4.92 -15.28
N PRO A 232 20.17 4.53 -15.59
CA PRO A 232 20.48 3.15 -15.87
C PRO A 232 20.23 2.34 -14.60
N LEU A 233 19.19 1.52 -14.61
CA LEU A 233 18.96 0.49 -13.60
C LEU A 233 20.04 -0.58 -13.80
N THR A 234 21.20 -0.42 -13.18
CA THR A 234 22.11 -1.54 -12.98
C THR A 234 21.53 -2.39 -11.85
N MET A 235 20.68 -3.33 -12.22
CA MET A 235 20.40 -4.45 -11.33
C MET A 235 21.69 -5.28 -11.23
N ASN A 236 22.43 -5.12 -10.16
CA ASN A 236 23.39 -6.10 -9.75
C ASN A 236 22.58 -7.29 -9.19
N ARG A 237 22.45 -8.35 -10.02
CA ARG A 237 22.06 -9.65 -9.52
C ARG A 237 23.22 -10.16 -8.64
N ILE A 238 22.92 -10.45 -7.41
CA ILE A 238 23.64 -11.42 -6.60
C ILE A 238 22.76 -12.65 -6.46
#